data_688e966455e7481ba5302dafbc2a9514
#
_entry.id   688e966455e7481ba5302dafbc2a9514
#
_cell.length_a   1.000
_cell.length_b   1.000
_cell.length_c   1.000
_cell.angle_alpha   90.00
_cell.angle_beta   90.00
_cell.angle_gamma   90.00
#
_symmetry.space_group_name_H-M   'P 1'
#
loop_
_entity.id
_entity.type
_entity.pdbx_description
1 polymer ?
#
loop_
_entity_poly.entity_id
_entity_poly.type
_entity_poly.pdbx_seq_one_letter_code
_entity_poly.pdbx_strand_id
1 'polypeptide(L)'
;MTHSADKRVCVVTGSSAGIGAATALWFAQRDHNIVINYSREAGPAEVIAEQCRAAGAEVLVVRANVAENAQCLSLANEVRQRWGRVDTLINNAGAAATMADISDLDALSAEDFQATYAVNVVGTFQMCRAVAPLMKGRSNASIINVSSMAAVMGTGSSMAYAASKGALNTLTLSLARSLAPRIRVNAILPGLVNSNWLLKRLGPEQFQVRRKRYADRALLNDVIQPDDAARTAYWLAVDAVKLTGQLIQLDAGFMLG
;
A
#
# COMPACT_ATOMS: atom_id res chain seq x y z
N MET A 1 -10.68 -29.05 6.33
CA MET A 1 -10.85 -27.66 6.83
C MET A 1 -9.61 -27.35 7.63
N THR A 2 -8.70 -26.50 7.13
CA THR A 2 -7.54 -26.05 7.88
C THR A 2 -8.03 -25.24 9.09
N HIS A 3 -7.52 -25.52 10.28
CA HIS A 3 -7.84 -24.75 11.47
C HIS A 3 -7.45 -23.27 11.22
N SER A 4 -8.29 -22.32 11.63
CA SER A 4 -8.10 -20.88 11.47
C SER A 4 -6.73 -20.37 11.98
N ALA A 5 -6.16 -21.04 12.98
CA ALA A 5 -4.84 -20.74 13.53
C ALA A 5 -3.66 -21.02 12.57
N ASP A 6 -3.86 -21.82 11.51
CA ASP A 6 -2.81 -22.18 10.55
C ASP A 6 -2.77 -21.29 9.31
N LYS A 7 -3.79 -20.45 9.11
CA LYS A 7 -3.82 -19.51 7.95
C LYS A 7 -2.71 -18.48 8.04
N ARG A 8 -2.18 -18.09 6.87
CA ARG A 8 -1.22 -17.00 6.77
C ARG A 8 -1.86 -15.68 7.19
N VAL A 9 -1.08 -14.78 7.77
CA VAL A 9 -1.55 -13.46 8.23
C VAL A 9 -1.01 -12.37 7.32
N CYS A 10 -1.91 -11.58 6.74
CA CYS A 10 -1.59 -10.41 5.93
C CYS A 10 -2.00 -9.13 6.66
N VAL A 11 -1.03 -8.24 6.89
CA VAL A 11 -1.28 -6.89 7.41
C VAL A 11 -1.34 -5.92 6.25
N VAL A 12 -2.43 -5.16 6.11
CA VAL A 12 -2.59 -4.15 5.06
C VAL A 12 -2.82 -2.78 5.68
N THR A 13 -1.88 -1.86 5.53
CA THR A 13 -2.05 -0.50 6.04
C THR A 13 -2.92 0.34 5.12
N GLY A 14 -3.78 1.22 5.71
CA GLY A 14 -4.69 2.05 4.95
C GLY A 14 -5.70 1.25 4.12
N SER A 15 -6.23 0.16 4.67
CA SER A 15 -7.07 -0.81 3.96
C SER A 15 -8.58 -0.54 4.04
N SER A 16 -8.98 0.66 4.44
CA SER A 16 -10.39 1.06 4.47
C SER A 16 -10.97 1.45 3.10
N ALA A 17 -10.13 1.60 2.05
CA ALA A 17 -10.57 1.98 0.71
C ALA A 17 -9.52 1.65 -0.37
N GLY A 18 -9.91 1.76 -1.64
CA GLY A 18 -9.03 1.74 -2.81
C GLY A 18 -8.18 0.47 -2.91
N ILE A 19 -6.89 0.64 -3.25
CA ILE A 19 -5.95 -0.47 -3.40
C ILE A 19 -5.85 -1.32 -2.13
N GLY A 20 -5.80 -0.67 -0.95
CA GLY A 20 -5.69 -1.39 0.32
C GLY A 20 -6.90 -2.29 0.60
N ALA A 21 -8.11 -1.80 0.35
CA ALA A 21 -9.35 -2.57 0.50
C ALA A 21 -9.40 -3.76 -0.48
N ALA A 22 -9.12 -3.51 -1.77
CA ALA A 22 -9.05 -4.56 -2.78
C ALA A 22 -7.99 -5.61 -2.42
N THR A 23 -6.81 -5.18 -1.94
CA THR A 23 -5.74 -6.08 -1.51
C THR A 23 -6.17 -6.93 -0.31
N ALA A 24 -6.78 -6.34 0.71
CA ALA A 24 -7.27 -7.07 1.88
C ALA A 24 -8.27 -8.16 1.48
N LEU A 25 -9.24 -7.81 0.64
CA LEU A 25 -10.24 -8.77 0.14
C LEU A 25 -9.59 -9.86 -0.74
N TRP A 26 -8.64 -9.50 -1.60
CA TRP A 26 -7.94 -10.45 -2.47
C TRP A 26 -7.18 -11.52 -1.69
N PHE A 27 -6.52 -11.11 -0.59
CA PHE A 27 -5.83 -12.04 0.32
C PHE A 27 -6.83 -12.88 1.14
N ALA A 28 -7.93 -12.28 1.63
CA ALA A 28 -8.98 -12.99 2.37
C ALA A 28 -9.59 -14.14 1.57
N GLN A 29 -9.88 -13.91 0.29
CA GLN A 29 -10.39 -14.92 -0.65
C GLN A 29 -9.39 -16.06 -0.96
N ARG A 30 -8.13 -15.94 -0.46
CA ARG A 30 -7.02 -16.89 -0.69
C ARG A 30 -6.40 -17.38 0.60
N ASP A 31 -7.28 -17.74 1.56
CA ASP A 31 -6.93 -18.37 2.83
C ASP A 31 -5.92 -17.59 3.71
N HIS A 32 -6.06 -16.25 3.73
CA HIS A 32 -5.29 -15.43 4.67
C HIS A 32 -6.22 -14.82 5.73
N ASN A 33 -5.73 -14.75 6.96
CA ASN A 33 -6.27 -13.89 8.00
C ASN A 33 -5.78 -12.47 7.77
N ILE A 34 -6.62 -11.47 8.03
CA ILE A 34 -6.40 -10.09 7.58
C ILE A 34 -6.35 -9.13 8.75
N VAL A 35 -5.35 -8.24 8.74
CA VAL A 35 -5.36 -7.04 9.57
C VAL A 35 -5.78 -5.86 8.70
N ILE A 36 -6.95 -5.30 8.99
CA ILE A 36 -7.45 -4.06 8.42
C ILE A 36 -6.97 -2.90 9.27
N ASN A 37 -6.18 -2.01 8.68
CA ASN A 37 -5.72 -0.80 9.36
C ASN A 37 -6.38 0.46 8.76
N TYR A 38 -6.80 1.34 9.65
CA TYR A 38 -7.30 2.68 9.29
C TYR A 38 -6.77 3.73 10.28
N SER A 39 -6.79 5.02 9.90
CA SER A 39 -6.29 6.10 10.76
C SER A 39 -7.38 7.05 11.26
N ARG A 40 -8.47 7.21 10.51
CA ARG A 40 -9.50 8.22 10.80
C ARG A 40 -10.86 7.58 11.12
N GLU A 41 -11.55 7.07 10.12
CA GLU A 41 -12.94 6.60 10.21
C GLU A 41 -13.03 5.08 10.25
N ALA A 42 -13.72 4.54 11.26
CA ALA A 42 -13.87 3.09 11.43
C ALA A 42 -14.89 2.50 10.44
N GLY A 43 -15.97 3.21 10.11
CA GLY A 43 -17.07 2.68 9.31
C GLY A 43 -16.61 2.03 7.99
N PRO A 44 -15.85 2.73 7.12
CA PRO A 44 -15.35 2.11 5.90
C PRO A 44 -14.44 0.91 6.14
N ALA A 45 -13.67 0.88 7.23
CA ALA A 45 -12.81 -0.26 7.57
C ALA A 45 -13.64 -1.49 7.99
N GLU A 46 -14.72 -1.30 8.76
CA GLU A 46 -15.61 -2.39 9.15
C GLU A 46 -16.35 -3.00 7.96
N VAL A 47 -16.78 -2.18 6.99
CA VAL A 47 -17.38 -2.71 5.74
C VAL A 47 -16.43 -3.66 5.03
N ILE A 48 -15.16 -3.30 4.92
CA ILE A 48 -14.15 -4.19 4.30
C ILE A 48 -13.88 -5.41 5.18
N ALA A 49 -13.85 -5.23 6.49
CA ALA A 49 -13.67 -6.35 7.43
C ALA A 49 -14.80 -7.39 7.30
N GLU A 50 -16.04 -6.95 7.16
CA GLU A 50 -17.20 -7.82 6.93
C GLU A 50 -17.08 -8.62 5.63
N GLN A 51 -16.64 -7.96 4.54
CA GLN A 51 -16.40 -8.64 3.27
C GLN A 51 -15.28 -9.69 3.38
N CYS A 52 -14.21 -9.39 4.11
CA CYS A 52 -13.14 -10.35 4.35
C CYS A 52 -13.61 -11.54 5.24
N ARG A 53 -14.44 -11.28 6.26
CA ARG A 53 -15.05 -12.33 7.09
C ARG A 53 -15.98 -13.23 6.25
N ALA A 54 -16.79 -12.63 5.38
CA ALA A 54 -17.65 -13.39 4.46
C ALA A 54 -16.85 -14.25 3.48
N ALA A 55 -15.63 -13.87 3.14
CA ALA A 55 -14.69 -14.68 2.36
C ALA A 55 -13.98 -15.77 3.19
N GLY A 56 -14.28 -15.91 4.49
CA GLY A 56 -13.75 -16.95 5.36
C GLY A 56 -12.48 -16.59 6.13
N ALA A 57 -12.04 -15.32 6.12
CA ALA A 57 -10.90 -14.86 6.88
C ALA A 57 -11.28 -14.53 8.34
N GLU A 58 -10.36 -14.78 9.29
CA GLU A 58 -10.39 -14.02 10.53
C GLU A 58 -9.86 -12.62 10.27
N VAL A 59 -10.49 -11.62 10.89
CA VAL A 59 -10.15 -10.22 10.67
C VAL A 59 -9.92 -9.50 11.99
N LEU A 60 -8.79 -8.79 12.07
CA LEU A 60 -8.49 -7.84 13.13
C LEU A 60 -8.54 -6.42 12.54
N VAL A 61 -9.37 -5.56 13.12
CA VAL A 61 -9.51 -4.16 12.68
C VAL A 61 -8.80 -3.27 13.68
N VAL A 62 -7.77 -2.53 13.23
CA VAL A 62 -6.92 -1.73 14.11
C VAL A 62 -6.85 -0.28 13.65
N ARG A 63 -7.19 0.64 14.56
CA ARG A 63 -6.93 2.06 14.33
C ARG A 63 -5.47 2.37 14.64
N ALA A 64 -4.71 2.78 13.62
CA ALA A 64 -3.33 3.26 13.81
C ALA A 64 -2.96 4.25 12.70
N ASN A 65 -2.42 5.40 13.09
CA ASN A 65 -1.73 6.32 12.21
C ASN A 65 -0.27 5.85 12.04
N VAL A 66 0.10 5.43 10.84
CA VAL A 66 1.46 4.91 10.58
C VAL A 66 2.56 5.96 10.76
N ALA A 67 2.23 7.26 10.72
CA ALA A 67 3.17 8.33 11.05
C ALA A 67 3.58 8.34 12.54
N GLU A 68 2.80 7.67 13.39
CA GLU A 68 3.00 7.62 14.85
C GLU A 68 3.61 6.29 15.27
N ASN A 69 4.88 6.30 15.65
CA ASN A 69 5.61 5.07 15.98
C ASN A 69 4.93 4.22 17.06
N ALA A 70 4.40 4.85 18.11
CA ALA A 70 3.71 4.14 19.19
C ALA A 70 2.49 3.36 18.68
N GLN A 71 1.76 3.92 17.71
CA GLN A 71 0.59 3.27 17.14
C GLN A 71 0.98 2.10 16.21
N CYS A 72 2.11 2.20 15.49
CA CYS A 72 2.66 1.06 14.73
C CYS A 72 3.05 -0.11 15.65
N LEU A 73 3.68 0.19 16.79
CA LEU A 73 4.04 -0.82 17.80
C LEU A 73 2.81 -1.44 18.45
N SER A 74 1.77 -0.65 18.76
CA SER A 74 0.49 -1.14 19.29
C SER A 74 -0.18 -2.10 18.30
N LEU A 75 -0.29 -1.74 17.03
CA LEU A 75 -0.83 -2.60 15.98
C LEU A 75 -0.08 -3.93 15.92
N ALA A 76 1.26 -3.89 15.88
CA ALA A 76 2.07 -5.11 15.84
C ALA A 76 1.87 -5.97 17.10
N ASN A 77 1.64 -5.34 18.27
CA ASN A 77 1.37 -6.07 19.51
C ASN A 77 -0.01 -6.75 19.49
N GLU A 78 -1.05 -6.09 18.98
CA GLU A 78 -2.38 -6.70 18.81
C GLU A 78 -2.32 -7.91 17.87
N VAL A 79 -1.57 -7.81 16.76
CA VAL A 79 -1.34 -8.93 15.82
C VAL A 79 -0.58 -10.07 16.51
N ARG A 80 0.43 -9.74 17.36
CA ARG A 80 1.17 -10.73 18.14
C ARG A 80 0.26 -11.48 19.10
N GLN A 81 -0.60 -10.78 19.81
CA GLN A 81 -1.53 -11.39 20.77
C GLN A 81 -2.56 -12.27 20.05
N ARG A 82 -3.01 -11.90 18.86
CA ARG A 82 -4.04 -12.62 18.12
C ARG A 82 -3.52 -13.87 17.42
N TRP A 83 -2.38 -13.78 16.72
CA TRP A 83 -1.86 -14.89 15.88
C TRP A 83 -0.37 -15.20 16.09
N GLY A 84 0.39 -14.33 16.76
CA GLY A 84 1.82 -14.52 16.98
C GLY A 84 2.68 -14.51 15.71
N ARG A 85 2.10 -14.16 14.55
CA ARG A 85 2.77 -14.22 13.24
C ARG A 85 2.29 -13.15 12.27
N VAL A 86 3.15 -12.82 11.32
CA VAL A 86 2.82 -12.11 10.08
C VAL A 86 3.58 -12.79 8.94
N ASP A 87 2.90 -13.07 7.83
CA ASP A 87 3.50 -13.65 6.63
C ASP A 87 3.69 -12.59 5.54
N THR A 88 2.76 -11.64 5.46
CA THR A 88 2.81 -10.56 4.48
C THR A 88 2.47 -9.22 5.13
N LEU A 89 3.27 -8.19 4.83
CA LEU A 89 2.97 -6.80 5.13
C LEU A 89 2.80 -6.02 3.82
N ILE A 90 1.64 -5.40 3.66
CA ILE A 90 1.37 -4.47 2.56
C ILE A 90 1.36 -3.05 3.12
N ASN A 91 2.39 -2.27 2.85
CA ASN A 91 2.46 -0.86 3.16
C ASN A 91 1.75 -0.07 2.07
N ASN A 92 0.43 0.08 2.24
CA ASN A 92 -0.42 0.81 1.30
C ASN A 92 -0.83 2.18 1.84
N ALA A 93 -0.81 2.42 3.15
CA ALA A 93 -1.10 3.74 3.69
C ALA A 93 -0.26 4.82 3.00
N GLY A 94 -0.92 5.85 2.51
CA GLY A 94 -0.26 6.93 1.79
C GLY A 94 -1.07 8.23 1.88
N ALA A 95 -0.35 9.33 1.86
CA ALA A 95 -0.90 10.67 1.88
C ALA A 95 -0.25 11.55 0.80
N ALA A 96 -1.04 12.49 0.29
CA ALA A 96 -0.54 13.72 -0.32
C ALA A 96 -1.18 14.84 0.52
N ALA A 97 -0.39 15.58 1.27
CA ALA A 97 -0.93 16.62 2.16
C ALA A 97 -1.70 17.65 1.33
N THR A 98 -1.11 18.09 0.24
CA THR A 98 -1.67 19.10 -0.67
C THR A 98 -1.67 18.58 -2.11
N MET A 99 -2.71 18.89 -2.86
CA MET A 99 -2.73 18.78 -4.32
C MET A 99 -2.28 20.14 -4.86
N ALA A 100 -1.10 20.20 -5.43
CA ALA A 100 -0.52 21.43 -5.94
C ALA A 100 -0.15 21.32 -7.41
N ASP A 101 -0.29 22.41 -8.15
CA ASP A 101 0.28 22.53 -9.48
C ASP A 101 1.81 22.46 -9.38
N ILE A 102 2.42 21.61 -10.18
CA ILE A 102 3.88 21.45 -10.20
C ILE A 102 4.61 22.68 -10.75
N SER A 103 3.92 23.59 -11.41
CA SER A 103 4.47 24.85 -11.91
C SER A 103 4.49 25.95 -10.85
N ASP A 104 3.75 25.79 -9.74
CA ASP A 104 3.68 26.76 -8.64
C ASP A 104 4.50 26.25 -7.43
N LEU A 105 5.69 26.81 -7.24
CA LEU A 105 6.57 26.45 -6.13
C LEU A 105 6.06 26.96 -4.79
N ASP A 106 5.30 28.06 -4.78
CA ASP A 106 4.75 28.67 -3.58
C ASP A 106 3.52 27.93 -3.05
N ALA A 107 2.94 27.02 -3.87
CA ALA A 107 1.80 26.20 -3.48
C ALA A 107 2.14 25.07 -2.50
N LEU A 108 3.42 24.87 -2.16
CA LEU A 108 3.88 23.83 -1.23
C LEU A 108 4.81 24.41 -0.17
N SER A 109 4.50 24.11 1.08
CA SER A 109 5.34 24.46 2.23
C SER A 109 6.27 23.31 2.64
N ALA A 110 7.23 23.61 3.53
CA ALA A 110 8.06 22.60 4.17
C ALA A 110 7.23 21.60 4.99
N GLU A 111 6.15 22.07 5.60
CA GLU A 111 5.21 21.29 6.40
C GLU A 111 4.44 20.28 5.53
N ASP A 112 4.09 20.63 4.29
CA ASP A 112 3.49 19.70 3.32
C ASP A 112 4.42 18.55 2.97
N PHE A 113 5.72 18.86 2.80
CA PHE A 113 6.75 17.82 2.62
C PHE A 113 6.84 16.93 3.83
N GLN A 114 6.98 17.51 5.03
CA GLN A 114 7.12 16.76 6.28
C GLN A 114 5.91 15.85 6.53
N ALA A 115 4.69 16.38 6.38
CA ALA A 115 3.46 15.61 6.58
C ALA A 115 3.33 14.46 5.58
N THR A 116 3.70 14.68 4.32
CA THR A 116 3.69 13.65 3.28
C THR A 116 4.72 12.57 3.54
N TYR A 117 5.95 12.95 3.91
CA TYR A 117 7.03 12.02 4.25
C TYR A 117 6.75 11.24 5.52
N ALA A 118 6.15 11.86 6.53
CA ALA A 118 5.80 11.20 7.79
C ALA A 118 4.93 9.94 7.55
N VAL A 119 3.99 10.00 6.61
CA VAL A 119 3.15 8.85 6.26
C VAL A 119 3.85 7.92 5.27
N ASN A 120 4.32 8.45 4.12
CA ASN A 120 4.71 7.63 2.97
C ASN A 120 6.06 6.94 3.16
N VAL A 121 6.98 7.55 3.91
CA VAL A 121 8.35 7.07 4.08
C VAL A 121 8.60 6.60 5.50
N VAL A 122 8.47 7.51 6.48
CA VAL A 122 8.72 7.19 7.90
C VAL A 122 7.72 6.16 8.41
N GLY A 123 6.44 6.32 8.09
CA GLY A 123 5.38 5.38 8.46
C GLY A 123 5.59 3.99 7.88
N THR A 124 6.00 3.89 6.62
CA THR A 124 6.39 2.62 6.00
C THR A 124 7.55 1.95 6.75
N PHE A 125 8.60 2.72 7.06
CA PHE A 125 9.74 2.21 7.84
C PHE A 125 9.32 1.74 9.24
N GLN A 126 8.49 2.52 9.93
CA GLN A 126 7.97 2.19 11.27
C GLN A 126 7.17 0.89 11.27
N MET A 127 6.28 0.71 10.30
CA MET A 127 5.52 -0.52 10.13
C MET A 127 6.43 -1.72 9.84
N CYS A 128 7.41 -1.58 8.94
CA CYS A 128 8.38 -2.65 8.66
C CYS A 128 9.14 -3.04 9.95
N ARG A 129 9.63 -2.07 10.73
CA ARG A 129 10.34 -2.29 11.98
C ARG A 129 9.47 -2.99 13.02
N ALA A 130 8.20 -2.57 13.17
CA ALA A 130 7.27 -3.12 14.15
C ALA A 130 6.87 -4.57 13.82
N VAL A 131 6.68 -4.87 12.53
CA VAL A 131 6.13 -6.15 12.07
C VAL A 131 7.21 -7.18 11.76
N ALA A 132 8.41 -6.80 11.32
CA ALA A 132 9.49 -7.73 10.94
C ALA A 132 9.82 -8.80 12.01
N PRO A 133 9.78 -8.51 13.34
CA PRO A 133 9.96 -9.55 14.35
C PRO A 133 8.93 -10.68 14.30
N LEU A 134 7.68 -10.40 13.87
CA LEU A 134 6.60 -11.38 13.71
C LEU A 134 6.71 -12.19 12.41
N MET A 135 7.57 -11.76 11.49
CA MET A 135 7.83 -12.42 10.22
C MET A 135 9.00 -13.41 10.30
N LYS A 136 9.75 -13.43 11.41
CA LYS A 136 10.89 -14.33 11.59
C LYS A 136 10.43 -15.80 11.59
N GLY A 137 11.18 -16.65 10.88
CA GLY A 137 10.90 -18.07 10.77
C GLY A 137 9.69 -18.44 9.90
N ARG A 138 9.10 -17.47 9.19
CA ARG A 138 8.04 -17.76 8.21
C ARG A 138 8.65 -18.11 6.86
N SER A 139 8.17 -19.19 6.26
CA SER A 139 8.52 -19.51 4.89
C SER A 139 7.90 -18.47 3.95
N ASN A 140 8.72 -17.88 3.07
CA ASN A 140 8.27 -16.92 2.08
C ASN A 140 7.66 -15.62 2.66
N ALA A 141 8.19 -15.12 3.79
CA ALA A 141 7.77 -13.83 4.32
C ALA A 141 8.05 -12.69 3.31
N SER A 142 7.09 -11.77 3.16
CA SER A 142 7.17 -10.71 2.14
C SER A 142 6.60 -9.38 2.59
N ILE A 143 7.28 -8.30 2.23
CA ILE A 143 6.82 -6.91 2.38
C ILE A 143 6.61 -6.33 0.98
N ILE A 144 5.45 -5.75 0.74
CA ILE A 144 5.13 -5.04 -0.50
C ILE A 144 4.81 -3.58 -0.16
N ASN A 145 5.57 -2.68 -0.75
CA ASN A 145 5.34 -1.24 -0.63
C ASN A 145 4.53 -0.74 -1.83
N VAL A 146 3.42 -0.05 -1.57
CA VAL A 146 2.64 0.62 -2.62
C VAL A 146 3.24 2.00 -2.86
N SER A 147 4.13 2.07 -3.86
CA SER A 147 4.73 3.31 -4.33
C SER A 147 3.83 4.01 -5.36
N SER A 148 4.38 4.57 -6.42
CA SER A 148 3.63 5.23 -7.49
C SER A 148 4.52 5.44 -8.70
N MET A 149 3.92 5.52 -9.91
CA MET A 149 4.61 6.03 -11.10
C MET A 149 5.08 7.48 -10.93
N ALA A 150 4.46 8.26 -10.02
CA ALA A 150 4.92 9.59 -9.66
C ALA A 150 6.40 9.62 -9.22
N ALA A 151 6.89 8.54 -8.62
CA ALA A 151 8.28 8.37 -8.19
C ALA A 151 9.30 8.41 -9.35
N VAL A 152 8.89 8.00 -10.54
CA VAL A 152 9.74 7.92 -11.75
C VAL A 152 9.46 9.07 -12.71
N MET A 153 8.21 9.55 -12.74
CA MET A 153 7.78 10.61 -13.63
C MET A 153 8.09 12.02 -13.11
N GLY A 154 8.34 12.17 -11.80
CA GLY A 154 8.48 13.48 -11.15
C GLY A 154 7.19 14.32 -11.10
N THR A 155 6.04 13.72 -11.45
CA THR A 155 4.73 14.40 -11.46
C THR A 155 3.72 13.57 -10.67
N GLY A 156 2.54 14.13 -10.36
CA GLY A 156 1.51 13.41 -9.61
C GLY A 156 0.58 14.36 -8.86
N SER A 157 0.32 14.07 -7.60
CA SER A 157 -0.52 14.93 -6.76
C SER A 157 0.17 16.20 -6.32
N SER A 158 1.49 16.15 -6.12
CA SER A 158 2.38 17.28 -5.78
C SER A 158 3.83 16.84 -5.89
N MET A 159 4.78 17.80 -5.88
CA MET A 159 6.22 17.50 -5.81
C MET A 159 6.57 16.73 -4.53
N ALA A 160 6.00 17.12 -3.38
CA ALA A 160 6.21 16.44 -2.11
C ALA A 160 5.79 14.96 -2.18
N TYR A 161 4.66 14.69 -2.83
CA TYR A 161 4.21 13.31 -3.04
C TYR A 161 5.17 12.53 -3.95
N ALA A 162 5.53 13.07 -5.11
CA ALA A 162 6.43 12.42 -6.06
C ALA A 162 7.79 12.11 -5.40
N ALA A 163 8.37 13.10 -4.72
CA ALA A 163 9.63 12.96 -3.99
C ALA A 163 9.54 11.88 -2.89
N SER A 164 8.44 11.86 -2.12
CA SER A 164 8.23 10.83 -1.08
C SER A 164 8.14 9.41 -1.66
N LYS A 165 7.52 9.25 -2.84
CA LYS A 165 7.43 7.96 -3.52
C LYS A 165 8.78 7.54 -4.13
N GLY A 166 9.61 8.49 -4.59
CA GLY A 166 11.01 8.24 -4.95
C GLY A 166 11.83 7.75 -3.76
N ALA A 167 11.69 8.43 -2.60
CA ALA A 167 12.32 7.99 -1.36
C ALA A 167 11.83 6.60 -0.91
N LEU A 168 10.55 6.28 -1.09
CA LEU A 168 9.99 4.95 -0.80
C LEU A 168 10.59 3.87 -1.71
N ASN A 169 10.86 4.17 -2.99
CA ASN A 169 11.55 3.25 -3.89
C ASN A 169 12.96 2.92 -3.35
N THR A 170 13.74 3.92 -2.97
CA THR A 170 15.06 3.73 -2.37
C THR A 170 14.99 2.98 -1.04
N LEU A 171 14.01 3.31 -0.17
CA LEU A 171 13.77 2.60 1.09
C LEU A 171 13.45 1.10 0.84
N THR A 172 12.71 0.79 -0.21
CA THR A 172 12.41 -0.60 -0.62
C THR A 172 13.70 -1.38 -0.90
N LEU A 173 14.62 -0.79 -1.66
CA LEU A 173 15.93 -1.41 -1.96
C LEU A 173 16.77 -1.62 -0.70
N SER A 174 16.78 -0.63 0.20
CA SER A 174 17.51 -0.70 1.46
C SER A 174 16.96 -1.78 2.39
N LEU A 175 15.62 -1.87 2.51
CA LEU A 175 14.95 -2.90 3.29
C LEU A 175 15.17 -4.30 2.69
N ALA A 176 15.15 -4.44 1.37
CA ALA A 176 15.44 -5.70 0.70
C ALA A 176 16.83 -6.23 1.05
N ARG A 177 17.86 -5.36 1.08
CA ARG A 177 19.22 -5.74 1.51
C ARG A 177 19.28 -6.11 3.00
N SER A 178 18.64 -5.30 3.84
CA SER A 178 18.70 -5.46 5.30
C SER A 178 17.96 -6.70 5.81
N LEU A 179 16.86 -7.08 5.16
CA LEU A 179 15.96 -8.15 5.63
C LEU A 179 16.21 -9.49 4.94
N ALA A 180 16.95 -9.51 3.82
CA ALA A 180 17.34 -10.75 3.15
C ALA A 180 18.24 -11.61 4.05
N PRO A 181 18.22 -12.96 3.90
CA PRO A 181 17.33 -13.73 3.02
C PRO A 181 15.96 -14.05 3.64
N ARG A 182 15.69 -13.55 4.84
CA ARG A 182 14.52 -13.96 5.66
C ARG A 182 13.20 -13.37 5.18
N ILE A 183 13.23 -12.14 4.67
CA ILE A 183 12.05 -11.42 4.24
C ILE A 183 12.38 -10.77 2.89
N ARG A 184 11.54 -11.01 1.89
CA ARG A 184 11.61 -10.31 0.60
C ARG A 184 10.90 -8.97 0.69
N VAL A 185 11.45 -7.96 0.04
CA VAL A 185 10.83 -6.62 0.02
C VAL A 185 10.80 -6.12 -1.42
N ASN A 186 9.61 -5.80 -1.92
CA ASN A 186 9.39 -5.28 -3.27
C ASN A 186 8.42 -4.08 -3.22
N ALA A 187 8.30 -3.37 -4.32
CA ALA A 187 7.29 -2.33 -4.49
C ALA A 187 6.49 -2.52 -5.77
N ILE A 188 5.23 -2.14 -5.74
CA ILE A 188 4.42 -1.87 -6.93
C ILE A 188 4.35 -0.35 -7.13
N LEU A 189 4.38 0.09 -8.39
CA LEU A 189 4.31 1.49 -8.79
C LEU A 189 3.07 1.71 -9.66
N PRO A 190 1.87 1.85 -9.05
CA PRO A 190 0.67 2.10 -9.83
C PRO A 190 0.72 3.45 -10.55
N GLY A 191 0.18 3.49 -11.76
CA GLY A 191 -0.14 4.70 -12.49
C GLY A 191 -1.41 5.38 -11.98
N LEU A 192 -2.25 5.87 -12.87
CA LEU A 192 -3.55 6.43 -12.50
C LEU A 192 -4.50 5.30 -12.08
N VAL A 193 -4.89 5.33 -10.81
CA VAL A 193 -5.82 4.34 -10.24
C VAL A 193 -7.24 4.88 -10.20
N ASN A 194 -8.18 4.10 -10.71
CA ASN A 194 -9.63 4.38 -10.64
C ASN A 194 -10.12 4.18 -9.19
N SER A 195 -9.95 5.17 -8.34
CA SER A 195 -10.27 5.08 -6.92
C SER A 195 -10.98 6.32 -6.40
N ASN A 196 -11.81 6.13 -5.35
CA ASN A 196 -12.51 7.21 -4.67
C ASN A 196 -11.55 8.24 -4.04
N TRP A 197 -10.29 7.88 -3.78
CA TRP A 197 -9.30 8.79 -3.21
C TRP A 197 -9.01 9.98 -4.15
N LEU A 198 -8.82 9.69 -5.42
CA LEU A 198 -8.54 10.72 -6.42
C LEU A 198 -9.84 11.44 -6.84
N LEU A 199 -10.94 10.70 -6.95
CA LEU A 199 -12.26 11.25 -7.26
C LEU A 199 -12.70 12.30 -6.21
N LYS A 200 -12.55 12.02 -4.92
CA LYS A 200 -12.89 12.97 -3.84
C LYS A 200 -12.04 14.24 -3.85
N ARG A 201 -10.83 14.19 -4.40
CA ARG A 201 -9.89 15.33 -4.44
C ARG A 201 -10.06 16.20 -5.67
N LEU A 202 -10.35 15.60 -6.80
CA LEU A 202 -10.48 16.32 -8.08
C LEU A 202 -11.93 16.72 -8.40
N GLY A 203 -12.90 16.04 -7.78
CA GLY A 203 -14.29 16.07 -8.22
C GLY A 203 -14.51 15.22 -9.48
N PRO A 204 -15.79 14.88 -9.78
CA PRO A 204 -16.11 13.90 -10.82
C PRO A 204 -15.68 14.34 -12.21
N GLU A 205 -15.86 15.60 -12.57
CA GLU A 205 -15.56 16.11 -13.90
C GLU A 205 -14.05 16.08 -14.20
N GLN A 206 -13.24 16.68 -13.33
CA GLN A 206 -11.77 16.72 -13.50
C GLN A 206 -11.16 15.30 -13.44
N PHE A 207 -11.74 14.42 -12.61
CA PHE A 207 -11.33 13.03 -12.57
C PHE A 207 -11.56 12.31 -13.89
N GLN A 208 -12.73 12.49 -14.53
CA GLN A 208 -13.02 11.89 -15.84
C GLN A 208 -12.11 12.41 -16.95
N VAL A 209 -11.86 13.73 -16.97
CA VAL A 209 -10.92 14.34 -17.92
C VAL A 209 -9.52 13.74 -17.75
N ARG A 210 -9.04 13.63 -16.50
CA ARG A 210 -7.71 13.06 -16.21
C ARG A 210 -7.63 11.59 -16.57
N ARG A 211 -8.69 10.83 -16.26
CA ARG A 211 -8.80 9.41 -16.60
C ARG A 211 -8.75 9.20 -18.11
N LYS A 212 -9.55 9.96 -18.87
CA LYS A 212 -9.54 9.88 -20.33
C LYS A 212 -8.16 10.20 -20.91
N ARG A 213 -7.55 11.31 -20.50
CA ARG A 213 -6.20 11.70 -20.96
C ARG A 213 -5.15 10.63 -20.66
N TYR A 214 -5.25 9.99 -19.50
CA TYR A 214 -4.35 8.88 -19.14
C TYR A 214 -4.56 7.68 -20.04
N ALA A 215 -5.81 7.24 -20.21
CA ALA A 215 -6.15 6.09 -21.05
C ALA A 215 -5.78 6.33 -22.52
N ASP A 216 -6.03 7.52 -23.06
CA ASP A 216 -5.69 7.87 -24.45
C ASP A 216 -4.17 7.78 -24.72
N ARG A 217 -3.33 7.92 -23.70
CA ARG A 217 -1.86 7.80 -23.80
C ARG A 217 -1.34 6.41 -23.47
N ALA A 218 -2.03 5.69 -22.60
CA ALA A 218 -1.59 4.35 -22.17
C ALA A 218 -1.77 3.35 -23.31
N LEU A 219 -0.76 2.50 -23.57
CA LEU A 219 -0.79 1.52 -24.67
C LEU A 219 -1.95 0.52 -24.55
N LEU A 220 -2.43 0.23 -23.34
CA LEU A 220 -3.59 -0.64 -23.12
C LEU A 220 -4.93 0.13 -23.13
N ASN A 221 -4.92 1.42 -23.44
CA ASN A 221 -6.09 2.30 -23.47
C ASN A 221 -6.95 2.26 -22.19
N ASP A 222 -6.34 2.06 -21.04
CA ASP A 222 -7.04 1.92 -19.75
C ASP A 222 -6.26 2.57 -18.60
N VAL A 223 -6.91 2.65 -17.45
CA VAL A 223 -6.36 3.05 -16.16
C VAL A 223 -6.32 1.85 -15.21
N ILE A 224 -5.49 1.92 -14.17
CA ILE A 224 -5.35 0.83 -13.22
C ILE A 224 -6.59 0.74 -12.33
N GLN A 225 -7.16 -0.44 -12.18
CA GLN A 225 -8.18 -0.72 -11.20
C GLN A 225 -7.53 -1.13 -9.85
N PRO A 226 -8.18 -0.88 -8.70
CA PRO A 226 -7.67 -1.35 -7.40
C PRO A 226 -7.36 -2.86 -7.40
N ASP A 227 -8.14 -3.67 -8.10
CA ASP A 227 -7.94 -5.11 -8.22
C ASP A 227 -6.67 -5.49 -8.98
N ASP A 228 -6.25 -4.71 -9.98
CA ASP A 228 -5.01 -4.97 -10.71
C ASP A 228 -3.80 -4.80 -9.78
N ALA A 229 -3.84 -3.75 -8.95
CA ALA A 229 -2.81 -3.53 -7.94
C ALA A 229 -2.83 -4.63 -6.86
N ALA A 230 -4.02 -5.07 -6.44
CA ALA A 230 -4.19 -6.15 -5.48
C ALA A 230 -3.62 -7.48 -5.99
N ARG A 231 -3.92 -7.84 -7.24
CA ARG A 231 -3.37 -9.04 -7.89
C ARG A 231 -1.85 -8.99 -8.00
N THR A 232 -1.31 -7.86 -8.42
CA THR A 232 0.13 -7.69 -8.56
C THR A 232 0.83 -7.78 -7.20
N ALA A 233 0.26 -7.14 -6.16
CA ALA A 233 0.77 -7.23 -4.80
C ALA A 233 0.73 -8.67 -4.26
N TYR A 234 -0.36 -9.40 -4.50
CA TYR A 234 -0.48 -10.81 -4.12
C TYR A 234 0.58 -11.68 -4.82
N TRP A 235 0.70 -11.55 -6.16
CA TRP A 235 1.70 -12.30 -6.93
C TRP A 235 3.12 -12.07 -6.41
N LEU A 236 3.50 -10.81 -6.17
CA LEU A 236 4.81 -10.48 -5.59
C LEU A 236 5.00 -11.05 -4.19
N ALA A 237 3.94 -11.07 -3.38
CA ALA A 237 4.01 -11.53 -2.01
C ALA A 237 4.07 -13.06 -1.90
N VAL A 238 3.33 -13.78 -2.76
CA VAL A 238 3.07 -15.20 -2.59
C VAL A 238 3.79 -16.06 -3.64
N ASP A 239 3.70 -15.69 -4.92
CA ASP A 239 4.13 -16.55 -6.04
C ASP A 239 5.55 -16.21 -6.51
N ALA A 240 5.95 -14.94 -6.50
CA ALA A 240 7.23 -14.45 -7.01
C ALA A 240 8.38 -14.64 -6.00
N VAL A 241 8.60 -15.86 -5.54
CA VAL A 241 9.48 -16.23 -4.39
C VAL A 241 10.97 -15.91 -4.61
N LYS A 242 11.39 -15.60 -5.82
CA LYS A 242 12.78 -15.23 -6.15
C LYS A 242 12.97 -13.74 -6.39
N LEU A 243 11.91 -12.94 -6.24
CA LEU A 243 11.99 -11.50 -6.41
C LEU A 243 12.13 -10.79 -5.06
N THR A 244 13.18 -9.99 -4.93
CA THR A 244 13.36 -9.01 -3.84
C THR A 244 14.09 -7.78 -4.39
N GLY A 245 13.79 -6.60 -3.85
CA GLY A 245 14.33 -5.34 -4.33
C GLY A 245 13.75 -4.88 -5.69
N GLN A 246 12.60 -5.42 -6.11
CA GLN A 246 12.00 -5.06 -7.39
C GLN A 246 11.00 -3.90 -7.23
N LEU A 247 10.97 -3.05 -8.25
CA LEU A 247 10.08 -1.91 -8.40
C LEU A 247 9.21 -2.16 -9.64
N ILE A 248 8.04 -2.76 -9.45
CA ILE A 248 7.18 -3.21 -10.55
C ILE A 248 6.25 -2.07 -10.97
N GLN A 249 6.46 -1.57 -12.18
CA GLN A 249 5.58 -0.58 -12.80
C GLN A 249 4.24 -1.23 -13.19
N LEU A 250 3.15 -0.57 -12.84
CA LEU A 250 1.79 -0.99 -13.15
C LEU A 250 1.04 0.23 -13.70
N ASP A 251 1.23 0.52 -14.98
CA ASP A 251 0.83 1.79 -15.59
C ASP A 251 0.07 1.65 -16.92
N ALA A 252 -0.33 0.45 -17.31
CA ALA A 252 -0.97 0.14 -18.58
C ALA A 252 -0.14 0.57 -19.81
N GLY A 253 1.19 0.68 -19.66
CA GLY A 253 2.10 1.12 -20.72
C GLY A 253 2.14 2.64 -20.92
N PHE A 254 1.68 3.42 -19.95
CA PHE A 254 1.63 4.89 -20.03
C PHE A 254 3.01 5.54 -20.29
N MET A 255 4.07 4.95 -19.76
CA MET A 255 5.44 5.47 -19.93
C MET A 255 6.00 5.26 -21.35
N LEU A 256 5.37 4.43 -22.15
CA LEU A 256 5.82 4.07 -23.51
C LEU A 256 4.98 4.72 -24.61
N GLY A 257 3.85 5.34 -24.24
CA GLY A 257 2.94 6.02 -25.16
C GLY A 257 3.11 7.54 -25.24
#